data_307b683b72c9bbca4f12e219fe5a7c8b
#
_entry.id   307b683b72c9bbca4f12e219fe5a7c8b
#
_cell.length_a   1.000
_cell.length_b   1.000
_cell.length_c   1.000
_cell.angle_alpha   90.00
_cell.angle_beta   90.00
_cell.angle_gamma   90.00
#
_symmetry.space_group_name_H-M   'P 1'
#
loop_
_entity.id
_entity.type
_entity.pdbx_description
1 polymer ?
#
loop_
_entity_poly.entity_id
_entity_poly.type
_entity_poly.pdbx_seq_one_letter_code
_entity_poly.pdbx_strand_id
1 'polypeptide(L)' 'MHTVGIDDLSVYIPGLFLPVKSLAEARNIEYDKLHKGLGLTAMALADVHEDVATMAANAVLDLLQRNKIDPSSVGRLYL' A
#
# COMPACT_ATOMS: atom_id res chain seq x y z
N MET A 1 14.92 -30.90 -3.91
CA MET A 1 13.62 -30.33 -3.54
C MET A 1 13.76 -28.83 -3.38
N HIS A 2 12.88 -28.08 -3.98
CA HIS A 2 12.87 -26.62 -3.82
C HIS A 2 11.84 -26.22 -2.79
N THR A 3 12.24 -25.34 -1.88
CA THR A 3 11.31 -24.71 -0.96
C THR A 3 10.91 -23.34 -1.51
N VAL A 4 9.65 -23.00 -1.32
CA VAL A 4 9.08 -21.75 -1.80
C VAL A 4 8.50 -21.00 -0.62
N GLY A 5 8.75 -19.72 -0.57
CA GLY A 5 8.23 -18.88 0.49
C GLY A 5 8.33 -17.40 0.14
N ILE A 6 7.93 -16.55 1.08
CA ILE A 6 8.07 -15.10 0.93
C ILE A 6 9.49 -14.74 1.33
N ASP A 7 10.24 -14.20 0.38
CA ASP A 7 11.62 -13.79 0.58
C ASP A 7 11.73 -12.40 1.22
N ASP A 8 10.93 -11.46 0.73
CA ASP A 8 10.89 -10.11 1.30
C ASP A 8 9.57 -9.43 0.95
N LEU A 9 9.27 -8.36 1.65
CA LEU A 9 8.08 -7.54 1.45
C LEU A 9 8.50 -6.08 1.38
N SER A 10 7.81 -5.33 0.55
CA SER A 10 7.96 -3.89 0.48
C SER A 10 6.61 -3.23 0.33
N VAL A 11 6.50 -2.02 0.84
CA VAL A 11 5.25 -1.25 0.76
C VAL A 11 5.55 0.15 0.28
N TYR A 12 4.58 0.76 -0.39
CA TYR A 12 4.57 2.17 -0.72
C TYR A 12 3.35 2.81 -0.08
N ILE A 13 3.57 3.85 0.69
CA ILE A 13 2.49 4.58 1.37
C ILE A 13 2.46 5.99 0.80
N PRO A 14 1.33 6.42 0.19
CA PRO A 14 1.18 7.80 -0.28
C PRO A 14 1.41 8.82 0.84
N GLY A 15 1.87 10.01 0.47
CA GLY A 15 2.11 11.09 1.42
C GLY A 15 0.85 11.77 1.94
N LEU A 16 -0.28 11.61 1.25
CA LEU A 16 -1.56 12.19 1.66
C LEU A 16 -2.37 11.18 2.47
N PHE A 17 -3.15 11.68 3.42
CA PHE A 17 -4.07 10.84 4.16
C PHE A 17 -5.32 11.61 4.56
N LEU A 18 -6.41 10.88 4.75
CA LEU A 18 -7.68 11.41 5.24
C LEU A 18 -7.94 10.83 6.62
N PRO A 19 -8.06 11.65 7.68
CA PRO A 19 -8.49 11.14 8.97
C PRO A 19 -9.88 10.53 8.87
N VAL A 20 -10.08 9.39 9.49
CA VAL A 20 -11.37 8.68 9.45
C VAL A 20 -12.48 9.52 10.08
N LYS A 21 -12.14 10.36 11.06
CA LYS A 21 -13.10 11.29 11.65
C LYS A 21 -13.69 12.25 10.61
N SER A 22 -12.86 12.78 9.73
CA SER A 22 -13.31 13.66 8.64
C SER A 22 -14.19 12.92 7.65
N LEU A 23 -13.85 11.67 7.34
CA LEU A 23 -14.66 10.83 6.46
C LEU A 23 -16.03 10.55 7.08
N ALA A 24 -16.05 10.22 8.36
CA ALA A 24 -17.31 9.95 9.07
C ALA A 24 -18.24 11.16 9.06
N GLU A 25 -17.69 12.37 9.29
CA GLU A 25 -18.46 13.62 9.22
C GLU A 25 -19.01 13.87 7.81
N ALA A 26 -18.16 13.72 6.79
CA ALA A 26 -18.54 13.97 5.41
C ALA A 26 -19.60 13.01 4.89
N ARG A 27 -19.59 11.75 5.34
CA ARG A 27 -20.50 10.70 4.92
C ARG A 27 -21.65 10.47 5.88
N ASN A 28 -21.72 11.24 6.96
CA ASN A 28 -22.73 11.09 8.02
C ASN A 28 -22.79 9.65 8.57
N ILE A 29 -21.60 9.11 8.83
CA ILE A 29 -21.42 7.77 9.41
C ILE A 29 -20.91 7.94 10.84
N GLU A 30 -21.34 7.06 11.74
CA GLU A 30 -20.81 7.04 13.10
C GLU A 30 -19.31 6.74 13.10
N TYR A 31 -18.52 7.63 13.72
CA TYR A 31 -17.07 7.49 13.80
C TYR A 31 -16.66 6.14 14.40
N ASP A 32 -17.32 5.70 15.46
CA ASP A 32 -16.97 4.46 16.16
C ASP A 32 -17.13 3.22 15.26
N LYS A 33 -18.00 3.25 14.26
CA LYS A 33 -18.14 2.14 13.32
C LYS A 33 -16.88 1.97 12.51
N LEU A 34 -16.21 3.06 12.15
CA LEU A 34 -14.97 3.03 11.38
C LEU A 34 -13.76 2.83 12.28
N HIS A 35 -13.71 3.53 13.40
CA HIS A 35 -12.56 3.50 14.29
C HIS A 35 -12.50 2.21 15.12
N LYS A 36 -13.55 1.93 15.90
CA LYS A 36 -13.58 0.73 16.73
C LYS A 36 -13.95 -0.52 15.95
N GLY A 37 -14.91 -0.41 15.04
CA GLY A 37 -15.40 -1.55 14.28
C GLY A 37 -14.39 -2.08 13.28
N LEU A 38 -13.71 -1.20 12.55
CA LEU A 38 -12.75 -1.58 11.52
C LEU A 38 -11.28 -1.30 11.92
N GLY A 39 -11.04 -0.70 13.07
CA GLY A 39 -9.71 -0.39 13.54
C GLY A 39 -9.02 0.72 12.75
N LEU A 40 -9.77 1.59 12.08
CA LEU A 40 -9.21 2.61 11.21
C LEU A 40 -8.99 3.93 11.96
N THR A 41 -7.85 4.57 11.74
CA THR A 41 -7.55 5.93 12.24
C THR A 41 -7.52 6.93 11.10
N ALA A 42 -6.93 6.53 9.98
CA ALA A 42 -6.80 7.33 8.77
C ALA A 42 -6.68 6.40 7.58
N MET A 43 -6.93 6.95 6.40
CA MET A 43 -6.73 6.19 5.16
C MET A 43 -5.79 6.98 4.25
N ALA A 44 -4.87 6.27 3.59
CA ALA A 44 -3.97 6.87 2.63
C ALA A 44 -4.73 7.25 1.37
N LEU A 45 -4.35 8.38 0.78
CA LEU A 45 -4.94 8.87 -0.46
C LEU A 45 -3.85 9.02 -1.51
N ALA A 46 -4.15 8.58 -2.73
CA ALA A 46 -3.27 8.82 -3.86
C ALA A 46 -3.30 10.30 -4.25
N ASP A 47 -2.13 10.87 -4.48
CA ASP A 47 -2.02 12.22 -5.04
C ASP A 47 -2.32 12.19 -6.54
N VAL A 48 -2.41 13.36 -7.17
CA VAL A 48 -2.76 13.48 -8.59
C VAL A 48 -1.81 12.74 -9.54
N HIS A 49 -0.55 12.57 -9.11
CA HIS A 49 0.47 11.86 -9.90
C HIS A 49 0.61 10.39 -9.52
N GLU A 50 -0.20 9.90 -8.58
CA GLU A 50 -0.13 8.54 -8.07
C GLU A 50 -1.33 7.72 -8.54
N ASP A 51 -1.07 6.50 -8.99
CA ASP A 51 -2.09 5.52 -9.32
C ASP A 51 -1.59 4.12 -8.89
N VAL A 52 -2.41 3.12 -9.11
CA VAL A 52 -2.06 1.74 -8.71
C VAL A 52 -0.73 1.30 -9.35
N ALA A 53 -0.53 1.62 -10.63
CA ALA A 53 0.68 1.20 -11.34
C ALA A 53 1.92 1.90 -10.80
N THR A 54 1.86 3.22 -10.60
CA THR A 54 3.03 3.99 -10.09
C THR A 54 3.35 3.64 -8.65
N MET A 55 2.33 3.44 -7.82
CA MET A 55 2.54 3.05 -6.42
C MET A 55 3.13 1.64 -6.33
N ALA A 56 2.62 0.70 -7.13
CA ALA A 56 3.18 -0.66 -7.19
C ALA A 56 4.61 -0.65 -7.71
N ALA A 57 4.91 0.16 -8.73
CA ALA A 57 6.25 0.29 -9.28
C ALA A 57 7.24 0.80 -8.23
N ASN A 58 6.85 1.78 -7.42
CA ASN A 58 7.69 2.30 -6.35
C ASN A 58 7.96 1.24 -5.26
N ALA A 59 6.96 0.46 -4.90
CA ALA A 59 7.13 -0.62 -3.93
C ALA A 59 8.07 -1.70 -4.47
N VAL A 60 7.89 -2.10 -5.73
CA VAL A 60 8.75 -3.10 -6.38
C VAL A 60 10.18 -2.58 -6.52
N LEU A 61 10.36 -1.33 -6.93
CA LEU A 61 11.68 -0.73 -7.08
C LEU A 61 12.45 -0.74 -5.75
N ASP A 62 11.80 -0.36 -4.66
CA ASP A 62 12.40 -0.44 -3.33
C ASP A 62 12.82 -1.86 -2.97
N LEU A 63 11.97 -2.83 -3.25
CA LEU A 63 12.23 -4.24 -2.98
C LEU A 63 13.48 -4.72 -3.74
N LEU A 64 13.54 -4.41 -5.04
CA LEU A 64 14.64 -4.83 -5.89
C LEU A 64 15.95 -4.16 -5.48
N GLN A 65 15.92 -2.86 -5.19
CA GLN A 65 17.12 -2.11 -4.82
C GLN A 65 17.65 -2.53 -3.45
N ARG A 66 16.79 -2.71 -2.46
CA ARG A 66 17.18 -3.14 -1.13
C ARG A 66 17.87 -4.51 -1.14
N ASN A 67 17.40 -5.40 -1.98
CA ASN A 67 17.90 -6.77 -2.06
C ASN A 67 18.91 -6.98 -3.19
N LYS A 68 19.24 -5.93 -3.92
CA LYS A 68 20.18 -5.99 -5.06
C LYS A 68 19.78 -7.07 -6.07
N ILE A 69 18.49 -7.15 -6.36
CA ILE A 69 17.94 -8.11 -7.31
C ILE A 69 17.96 -7.51 -8.71
N ASP A 70 18.51 -8.26 -9.66
CA ASP A 70 18.42 -7.90 -11.08
C ASP A 70 16.98 -8.08 -11.56
N PRO A 71 16.32 -7.04 -12.11
CA PRO A 71 14.96 -7.17 -12.60
C PRO A 71 14.77 -8.30 -13.61
N SER A 72 15.80 -8.63 -14.40
CA SER A 72 15.74 -9.71 -15.38
C SER A 72 15.56 -11.10 -14.75
N SER A 73 15.86 -11.24 -13.45
CA SER A 73 15.68 -12.49 -12.74
C SER A 73 14.24 -12.74 -12.29
N VAL A 74 13.37 -11.74 -12.39
CA VAL A 74 11.95 -11.86 -12.01
C VAL A 74 11.21 -12.59 -13.12
N GLY A 75 10.67 -13.77 -12.80
CA GLY A 75 9.98 -14.59 -13.78
C GLY A 75 8.52 -14.20 -13.99
N ARG A 76 7.85 -13.69 -12.96
CA ARG A 76 6.44 -13.32 -13.00
C ARG A 76 6.15 -12.12 -12.15
N LEU A 77 5.24 -11.29 -12.61
CA LEU A 77 4.73 -10.14 -11.87
C LEU A 77 3.20 -10.16 -11.92
N TYR A 78 2.59 -10.08 -10.76
CA TYR A 78 1.13 -9.99 -10.65
C TYR A 78 0.76 -8.61 -10.08
N LEU A 79 -0.14 -7.93 -10.75
CA LEU A 79 -0.62 -6.62 -10.34
C LEU A 79 -2.14 -6.65 -10.13
#